data_3d6f91e4be18fe6ebeb8a61e608cb9a3
#
_entry.id   3d6f91e4be18fe6ebeb8a61e608cb9a3
#
_cell.length_a   1.000
_cell.length_b   1.000
_cell.length_c   1.000
_cell.angle_alpha   90.00
_cell.angle_beta   90.00
_cell.angle_gamma   90.00
#
_symmetry.space_group_name_H-M   'P 1'
#
loop_
_entity.id
_entity.type
_entity.pdbx_description
1 polymer ?
#
loop_
_entity_poly.entity_id
_entity_poly.type
_entity_poly.pdbx_seq_one_letter_code
_entity_poly.pdbx_strand_id
1 'polypeptide(L)'
;MNEQNYLSIYAKSFNWAGFFLPKQVYSDCSNLYDFCRYIDNIADEKGDLDTKLKNFNTFKEDFKLKNENNQIIKNMWALINKFGISQKIIDDLFDGVEADIKSKVEINTDKDLYVYSYRVAGTVGLMMAKILNVKERSALLGAIDLGICLLYTSDAADEQLS
;
A
#
# COMPACT_ATOMS: atom_id res chain seq x y z
N MET A 1 4.22 12.51 -21.36
CA MET A 1 3.21 11.56 -20.85
C MET A 1 2.68 12.14 -19.56
N ASN A 2 1.37 12.41 -19.46
CA ASN A 2 0.78 12.94 -18.24
C ASN A 2 0.96 11.91 -17.13
N GLU A 3 1.70 12.26 -16.07
CA GLU A 3 1.70 11.50 -14.84
C GLU A 3 0.25 11.43 -14.33
N GLN A 4 -0.37 10.27 -14.45
CA GLN A 4 -1.69 10.06 -13.89
C GLN A 4 -1.52 10.03 -12.37
N ASN A 5 -1.94 11.10 -11.73
CA ASN A 5 -2.03 11.16 -10.27
C ASN A 5 -3.24 10.32 -9.85
N TYR A 6 -3.03 9.05 -9.56
CA TYR A 6 -4.06 8.10 -9.14
C TYR A 6 -4.84 8.61 -7.91
N LEU A 7 -4.17 9.31 -7.00
CA LEU A 7 -4.81 9.88 -5.81
C LEU A 7 -5.93 10.87 -6.19
N SER A 8 -5.73 11.71 -7.21
CA SER A 8 -6.73 12.68 -7.64
C SER A 8 -7.93 12.05 -8.33
N ILE A 9 -7.76 10.86 -8.92
CA ILE A 9 -8.78 10.17 -9.71
C ILE A 9 -9.62 9.23 -8.84
N TYR A 10 -8.98 8.43 -7.99
CA TYR A 10 -9.61 7.32 -7.28
C TYR A 10 -9.86 7.57 -5.79
N ALA A 11 -9.15 8.47 -5.15
CA ALA A 11 -9.26 8.73 -3.72
C ALA A 11 -9.77 10.13 -3.41
N LYS A 12 -11.00 10.45 -3.79
CA LYS A 12 -11.59 11.79 -3.59
C LYS A 12 -11.53 12.26 -2.13
N SER A 13 -11.84 11.38 -1.18
CA SER A 13 -11.77 11.68 0.27
C SER A 13 -10.34 11.90 0.73
N PHE A 14 -9.40 11.11 0.25
CA PHE A 14 -7.98 11.25 0.56
C PHE A 14 -7.39 12.54 -0.04
N ASN A 15 -7.79 12.87 -1.26
CA ASN A 15 -7.40 14.11 -1.92
C ASN A 15 -7.96 15.33 -1.17
N TRP A 16 -9.22 15.28 -0.71
CA TRP A 16 -9.83 16.34 0.08
C TRP A 16 -9.12 16.54 1.44
N ALA A 17 -8.84 15.45 2.16
CA ALA A 17 -8.07 15.50 3.39
C ALA A 17 -6.64 16.06 3.16
N GLY A 18 -6.03 15.69 2.05
CA GLY A 18 -4.71 16.14 1.64
C GLY A 18 -4.62 17.64 1.36
N PHE A 19 -5.75 18.30 1.05
CA PHE A 19 -5.78 19.75 0.84
C PHE A 19 -5.30 20.56 2.05
N PHE A 20 -5.45 20.02 3.26
CA PHE A 20 -5.00 20.65 4.50
C PHE A 20 -3.55 20.35 4.85
N LEU A 21 -2.88 19.48 4.10
CA LEU A 21 -1.48 19.13 4.34
C LEU A 21 -0.52 20.12 3.67
N PRO A 22 0.67 20.38 4.24
CA PRO A 22 1.73 21.07 3.53
C PRO A 22 2.04 20.36 2.19
N LYS A 23 2.33 21.12 1.15
CA LYS A 23 2.53 20.58 -0.22
C LYS A 23 3.51 19.40 -0.27
N GLN A 24 4.61 19.47 0.49
CA GLN A 24 5.60 18.40 0.51
C GLN A 24 5.04 17.13 1.17
N VAL A 25 4.32 17.26 2.27
CA VAL A 25 3.69 16.13 2.96
C VAL A 25 2.63 15.48 2.06
N TYR A 26 1.80 16.29 1.40
CA TYR A 26 0.85 15.81 0.41
C TYR A 26 1.54 15.02 -0.71
N SER A 27 2.63 15.53 -1.26
CA SER A 27 3.40 14.84 -2.30
C SER A 27 3.99 13.51 -1.81
N ASP A 28 4.51 13.49 -0.57
CA ASP A 28 5.05 12.27 0.03
C ASP A 28 3.95 11.21 0.25
N CYS A 29 2.78 11.64 0.75
CA CYS A 29 1.61 10.76 0.89
C CYS A 29 1.09 10.24 -0.46
N SER A 30 1.09 11.10 -1.50
CA SER A 30 0.70 10.71 -2.85
C SER A 30 1.63 9.66 -3.43
N ASN A 31 2.95 9.80 -3.25
CA ASN A 31 3.92 8.81 -3.71
C ASN A 31 3.72 7.44 -3.04
N LEU A 32 3.39 7.41 -1.74
CA LEU A 32 3.04 6.16 -1.06
C LEU A 32 1.76 5.55 -1.64
N TYR A 33 0.73 6.38 -1.84
CA TYR A 33 -0.53 5.92 -2.42
C TYR A 33 -0.31 5.33 -3.83
N ASP A 34 0.45 6.03 -4.68
CA ASP A 34 0.73 5.59 -6.05
C ASP A 34 1.49 4.24 -6.05
N PHE A 35 2.41 4.04 -5.10
CA PHE A 35 3.10 2.77 -4.91
C PHE A 35 2.13 1.65 -4.53
N CYS A 36 1.30 1.84 -3.50
CA CYS A 36 0.32 0.85 -3.09
C CYS A 36 -0.66 0.53 -4.22
N ARG A 37 -1.21 1.56 -4.88
CA ARG A 37 -2.15 1.38 -5.98
C ARG A 37 -1.55 0.68 -7.18
N TYR A 38 -0.27 0.90 -7.46
CA TYR A 38 0.43 0.22 -8.53
C TYR A 38 0.51 -1.29 -8.30
N ILE A 39 0.87 -1.72 -7.09
CA ILE A 39 0.94 -3.15 -6.75
C ILE A 39 -0.46 -3.80 -6.68
N ASP A 40 -1.47 -3.09 -6.18
CA ASP A 40 -2.87 -3.54 -6.22
C ASP A 40 -3.32 -3.76 -7.67
N ASN A 41 -3.02 -2.81 -8.57
CA ASN A 41 -3.39 -2.95 -9.97
C ASN A 41 -2.75 -4.18 -10.63
N ILE A 42 -1.52 -4.57 -10.25
CA ILE A 42 -0.91 -5.84 -10.74
C ILE A 42 -1.71 -7.04 -10.23
N ALA A 43 -2.17 -7.01 -8.98
CA ALA A 43 -2.96 -8.09 -8.39
C ALA A 43 -4.35 -8.20 -9.02
N ASP A 44 -4.97 -7.03 -9.32
CA ASP A 44 -6.33 -6.93 -9.86
C ASP A 44 -6.38 -7.09 -11.40
N GLU A 45 -5.22 -7.11 -12.08
CA GLU A 45 -5.16 -7.20 -13.54
C GLU A 45 -5.94 -8.42 -14.06
N LYS A 46 -6.71 -8.22 -15.14
CA LYS A 46 -7.42 -9.33 -15.80
C LYS A 46 -6.40 -10.21 -16.52
N GLY A 47 -6.26 -11.45 -16.08
CA GLY A 47 -5.30 -12.39 -16.65
C GLY A 47 -5.24 -13.70 -15.87
N ASP A 48 -4.44 -14.63 -16.39
CA ASP A 48 -4.14 -15.87 -15.69
C ASP A 48 -3.19 -15.63 -14.50
N LEU A 49 -3.21 -16.57 -13.57
CA LEU A 49 -2.42 -16.51 -12.33
C LEU A 49 -0.91 -16.38 -12.62
N ASP A 50 -0.41 -17.12 -13.61
CA ASP A 50 1.02 -17.17 -13.90
C ASP A 50 1.52 -15.82 -14.44
N THR A 51 0.72 -15.15 -15.26
CA THR A 51 1.02 -13.81 -15.77
C THR A 51 1.05 -12.78 -14.64
N LYS A 52 0.05 -12.79 -13.74
CA LYS A 52 0.01 -11.90 -12.56
C LYS A 52 1.24 -12.10 -11.67
N LEU A 53 1.54 -13.35 -11.34
CA LEU A 53 2.71 -13.68 -10.50
C LEU A 53 4.02 -13.26 -11.18
N LYS A 54 4.14 -13.45 -12.49
CA LYS A 54 5.32 -13.02 -13.24
C LYS A 54 5.50 -11.50 -13.18
N ASN A 55 4.42 -10.73 -13.45
CA ASN A 55 4.46 -9.27 -13.40
C ASN A 55 4.81 -8.77 -11.99
N PHE A 56 4.19 -9.36 -10.98
CA PHE A 56 4.47 -9.02 -9.58
C PHE A 56 5.91 -9.35 -9.15
N ASN A 57 6.41 -10.53 -9.52
CA ASN A 57 7.79 -10.92 -9.23
C ASN A 57 8.80 -10.02 -9.95
N THR A 58 8.53 -9.68 -11.21
CA THR A 58 9.36 -8.72 -11.95
C THR A 58 9.42 -7.37 -11.24
N PHE A 59 8.28 -6.87 -10.77
CA PHE A 59 8.25 -5.62 -10.00
C PHE A 59 9.01 -5.72 -8.67
N LYS A 60 8.87 -6.84 -7.93
CA LYS A 60 9.64 -7.08 -6.70
C LYS A 60 11.16 -7.09 -6.94
N GLU A 61 11.59 -7.72 -8.01
CA GLU A 61 13.01 -7.75 -8.42
C GLU A 61 13.52 -6.33 -8.78
N ASP A 62 12.78 -5.61 -9.63
CA ASP A 62 13.09 -4.22 -9.99
C ASP A 62 13.15 -3.32 -8.75
N PHE A 63 12.24 -3.53 -7.79
CA PHE A 63 12.23 -2.79 -6.54
C PHE A 63 13.48 -3.08 -5.70
N LYS A 64 13.90 -4.35 -5.56
CA LYS A 64 15.13 -4.74 -4.86
C LYS A 64 16.38 -4.15 -5.51
N LEU A 65 16.42 -4.13 -6.85
CA LEU A 65 17.51 -3.56 -7.63
C LEU A 65 17.47 -2.02 -7.67
N LYS A 66 16.46 -1.38 -7.07
CA LYS A 66 16.25 0.07 -7.09
C LYS A 66 16.22 0.64 -8.51
N ASN A 67 15.47 0.00 -9.39
CA ASN A 67 15.37 0.39 -10.78
C ASN A 67 14.85 1.83 -10.94
N GLU A 68 15.75 2.79 -11.15
CA GLU A 68 15.43 4.22 -11.25
C GLU A 68 14.67 4.60 -12.52
N ASN A 69 14.57 3.70 -13.51
CA ASN A 69 13.76 3.92 -14.70
C ASN A 69 12.26 3.80 -14.39
N ASN A 70 11.89 3.15 -13.28
CA ASN A 70 10.52 3.10 -12.80
C ASN A 70 10.32 4.21 -11.76
N GLN A 71 9.50 5.22 -12.09
CA GLN A 71 9.27 6.39 -11.23
C GLN A 71 8.61 6.02 -9.90
N ILE A 72 7.72 5.01 -9.88
CA ILE A 72 7.07 4.51 -8.65
C ILE A 72 8.12 3.94 -7.70
N ILE A 73 9.04 3.13 -8.21
CA ILE A 73 10.13 2.55 -7.42
C ILE A 73 11.06 3.65 -6.90
N LYS A 74 11.45 4.57 -7.75
CA LYS A 74 12.32 5.70 -7.38
C LYS A 74 11.70 6.55 -6.28
N ASN A 75 10.43 6.92 -6.41
CA ASN A 75 9.71 7.70 -5.42
C ASN A 75 9.60 6.96 -4.09
N MET A 76 9.28 5.66 -4.12
CA MET A 76 9.14 4.86 -2.90
C MET A 76 10.50 4.70 -2.18
N TRP A 77 11.61 4.50 -2.91
CA TRP A 77 12.94 4.48 -2.30
C TRP A 77 13.33 5.83 -1.68
N ALA A 78 12.91 6.94 -2.28
CA ALA A 78 13.08 8.27 -1.68
C ALA A 78 12.34 8.39 -0.34
N LEU A 79 11.09 7.88 -0.24
CA LEU A 79 10.32 7.84 1.02
C LEU A 79 10.98 6.94 2.06
N ILE A 80 11.43 5.75 1.66
CA ILE A 80 12.13 4.79 2.54
C ILE A 80 13.32 5.47 3.21
N ASN A 81 14.15 6.13 2.42
CA ASN A 81 15.35 6.81 2.91
C ASN A 81 15.01 8.04 3.77
N LYS A 82 14.01 8.83 3.36
CA LYS A 82 13.62 10.08 4.04
C LYS A 82 12.99 9.83 5.41
N PHE A 83 12.15 8.81 5.52
CA PHE A 83 11.34 8.56 6.71
C PHE A 83 11.77 7.32 7.53
N GLY A 84 12.84 6.66 7.13
CA GLY A 84 13.32 5.47 7.82
C GLY A 84 12.29 4.33 7.82
N ILE A 85 11.60 4.12 6.70
CA ILE A 85 10.70 2.98 6.54
C ILE A 85 11.54 1.70 6.47
N SER A 86 11.27 0.73 7.34
CA SER A 86 12.06 -0.50 7.34
C SER A 86 11.68 -1.39 6.15
N GLN A 87 12.67 -2.08 5.58
CA GLN A 87 12.46 -3.04 4.50
C GLN A 87 11.44 -4.11 4.89
N LYS A 88 11.43 -4.52 6.16
CA LYS A 88 10.46 -5.50 6.64
C LYS A 88 9.00 -5.09 6.42
N ILE A 89 8.66 -3.81 6.56
CA ILE A 89 7.29 -3.31 6.32
C ILE A 89 6.91 -3.50 4.84
N ILE A 90 7.86 -3.25 3.94
CA ILE A 90 7.66 -3.43 2.50
C ILE A 90 7.54 -4.93 2.15
N ASP A 91 8.38 -5.76 2.75
CA ASP A 91 8.35 -7.20 2.54
C ASP A 91 7.03 -7.79 3.05
N ASP A 92 6.55 -7.34 4.23
CA ASP A 92 5.24 -7.75 4.78
C ASP A 92 4.08 -7.35 3.83
N LEU A 93 4.12 -6.15 3.24
CA LEU A 93 3.13 -5.72 2.24
C LEU A 93 3.20 -6.60 0.98
N PHE A 94 4.39 -6.85 0.44
CA PHE A 94 4.56 -7.72 -0.71
C PHE A 94 4.06 -9.15 -0.45
N ASP A 95 4.32 -9.69 0.74
CA ASP A 95 3.82 -11.00 1.13
C ASP A 95 2.28 -11.04 1.19
N GLY A 96 1.63 -9.95 1.65
CA GLY A 96 0.18 -9.83 1.66
C GLY A 96 -0.40 -9.84 0.24
N VAL A 97 0.09 -8.98 -0.62
CA VAL A 97 -0.36 -8.88 -2.03
C VAL A 97 -0.09 -10.16 -2.81
N GLU A 98 1.05 -10.81 -2.57
CA GLU A 98 1.35 -12.11 -3.22
C GLU A 98 0.38 -13.22 -2.80
N ALA A 99 -0.06 -13.20 -1.52
CA ALA A 99 -1.08 -14.14 -1.04
C ALA A 99 -2.43 -13.91 -1.73
N ASP A 100 -2.82 -12.65 -1.95
CA ASP A 100 -4.05 -12.29 -2.68
C ASP A 100 -3.98 -12.77 -4.13
N ILE A 101 -2.89 -12.50 -4.84
CA ILE A 101 -2.70 -12.97 -6.22
C ILE A 101 -2.86 -14.49 -6.31
N LYS A 102 -2.29 -15.22 -5.33
CA LYS A 102 -2.36 -16.70 -5.30
C LYS A 102 -3.72 -17.24 -4.89
N SER A 103 -4.66 -16.38 -4.48
CA SER A 103 -5.95 -16.77 -3.88
C SER A 103 -5.76 -17.80 -2.74
N LYS A 104 -4.68 -17.70 -2.00
CA LYS A 104 -4.27 -18.61 -0.92
C LYS A 104 -4.46 -18.01 0.46
N VAL A 105 -5.35 -17.03 0.59
CA VAL A 105 -5.67 -16.48 1.90
C VAL A 105 -6.62 -17.45 2.61
N GLU A 106 -6.05 -18.43 3.29
CA GLU A 106 -6.81 -19.31 4.18
C GLU A 106 -6.87 -18.65 5.57
N ILE A 107 -8.03 -18.10 5.92
CA ILE A 107 -8.29 -17.52 7.22
C ILE A 107 -9.03 -18.55 8.06
N ASN A 108 -8.30 -19.29 8.87
CA ASN A 108 -8.85 -20.31 9.76
C ASN A 108 -8.99 -19.82 11.21
N THR A 109 -8.27 -18.78 11.57
CA THR A 109 -8.24 -18.21 12.92
C THR A 109 -8.26 -16.69 12.90
N ASP A 110 -8.68 -16.05 14.00
CA ASP A 110 -8.60 -14.59 14.18
C ASP A 110 -7.15 -14.08 13.99
N LYS A 111 -6.17 -14.90 14.34
CA LYS A 111 -4.77 -14.58 14.16
C LYS A 111 -4.40 -14.51 12.67
N ASP A 112 -4.89 -15.45 11.85
CA ASP A 112 -4.63 -15.44 10.40
C ASP A 112 -5.24 -14.20 9.77
N LEU A 113 -6.47 -13.87 10.17
CA LEU A 113 -7.16 -12.66 9.74
C LEU A 113 -6.38 -11.39 10.12
N TYR A 114 -5.89 -11.30 11.35
CA TYR A 114 -5.11 -10.16 11.80
C TYR A 114 -3.79 -10.02 11.04
N VAL A 115 -3.07 -11.14 10.84
CA VAL A 115 -1.80 -11.15 10.10
C VAL A 115 -2.01 -10.71 8.65
N TYR A 116 -3.04 -11.22 7.99
CA TYR A 116 -3.40 -10.81 6.63
C TYR A 116 -3.73 -9.32 6.57
N SER A 117 -4.67 -8.86 7.40
CA SER A 117 -5.09 -7.45 7.44
C SER A 117 -3.94 -6.49 7.76
N TYR A 118 -3.03 -6.90 8.67
CA TYR A 118 -1.81 -6.15 8.94
C TYR A 118 -0.96 -6.03 7.67
N ARG A 119 -0.74 -7.14 6.94
CA ARG A 119 0.10 -7.17 5.75
C ARG A 119 -0.41 -6.26 4.65
N VAL A 120 -1.71 -6.31 4.33
CA VAL A 120 -2.28 -5.55 3.20
C VAL A 120 -2.70 -4.13 3.54
N ALA A 121 -3.02 -3.83 4.79
CA ALA A 121 -3.55 -2.53 5.21
C ALA A 121 -2.82 -1.89 6.39
N GLY A 122 -2.49 -2.65 7.43
CA GLY A 122 -1.76 -2.14 8.60
C GLY A 122 -0.37 -1.61 8.25
N THR A 123 0.34 -2.24 7.31
CA THR A 123 1.63 -1.78 6.79
C THR A 123 1.52 -0.41 6.12
N VAL A 124 0.44 -0.19 5.35
CA VAL A 124 0.15 1.10 4.69
C VAL A 124 -0.12 2.18 5.75
N GLY A 125 -0.95 1.88 6.75
CA GLY A 125 -1.20 2.78 7.89
C GLY A 125 0.08 3.17 8.62
N LEU A 126 0.96 2.19 8.87
CA LEU A 126 2.25 2.41 9.54
C LEU A 126 3.19 3.28 8.69
N MET A 127 3.28 3.05 7.39
CA MET A 127 4.07 3.87 6.47
C MET A 127 3.55 5.30 6.39
N MET A 128 2.22 5.46 6.30
CA MET A 128 1.57 6.78 6.30
C MET A 128 1.88 7.55 7.59
N ALA A 129 1.78 6.91 8.76
CA ALA A 129 2.10 7.53 10.03
C ALA A 129 3.56 7.99 10.11
N LYS A 130 4.51 7.23 9.54
CA LYS A 130 5.92 7.64 9.45
C LYS A 130 6.09 8.88 8.56
N ILE A 131 5.41 8.96 7.42
CA ILE A 131 5.43 10.14 6.53
C ILE A 131 4.86 11.37 7.26
N LEU A 132 3.82 11.18 8.06
CA LEU A 132 3.23 12.23 8.91
C LEU A 132 4.06 12.53 10.16
N ASN A 133 5.27 11.95 10.30
CA ASN A 133 6.22 12.16 11.39
C ASN A 133 5.68 11.78 12.78
N VAL A 134 4.79 10.78 12.83
CA VAL A 134 4.30 10.20 14.08
C VAL A 134 5.41 9.39 14.74
N LYS A 135 5.73 9.67 16.01
CA LYS A 135 6.83 9.03 16.77
C LYS A 135 6.32 8.20 17.93
N GLU A 136 5.17 8.56 18.48
CA GLU A 136 4.58 7.88 19.62
C GLU A 136 4.18 6.45 19.26
N ARG A 137 4.67 5.49 20.04
CA ARG A 137 4.41 4.06 19.78
C ARG A 137 2.91 3.72 19.78
N SER A 138 2.15 4.30 20.70
CA SER A 138 0.70 4.12 20.77
C SER A 138 -0.01 4.62 19.52
N ALA A 139 0.41 5.77 18.98
CA ALA A 139 -0.15 6.33 17.76
C ALA A 139 0.25 5.52 16.51
N LEU A 140 1.46 4.93 16.48
CA LEU A 140 1.84 4.00 15.41
C LEU A 140 1.00 2.71 15.42
N LEU A 141 0.68 2.17 16.61
CA LEU A 141 -0.24 1.05 16.73
C LEU A 141 -1.64 1.43 16.26
N GLY A 142 -2.15 2.60 16.68
CA GLY A 142 -3.43 3.12 16.21
C GLY A 142 -3.49 3.36 14.70
N ALA A 143 -2.37 3.70 14.05
CA ALA A 143 -2.30 3.83 12.60
C ALA A 143 -2.42 2.47 11.88
N ILE A 144 -1.86 1.40 12.47
CA ILE A 144 -2.04 0.03 11.98
C ILE A 144 -3.52 -0.36 12.08
N ASP A 145 -4.12 -0.16 13.26
CA ASP A 145 -5.53 -0.49 13.52
C ASP A 145 -6.46 0.30 12.59
N LEU A 146 -6.17 1.59 12.34
CA LEU A 146 -6.93 2.41 11.40
C LEU A 146 -6.84 1.86 9.97
N GLY A 147 -5.65 1.45 9.52
CA GLY A 147 -5.47 0.82 8.20
C GLY A 147 -6.34 -0.43 8.07
N ILE A 148 -6.31 -1.29 9.08
CA ILE A 148 -7.13 -2.51 9.15
C ILE A 148 -8.63 -2.17 9.14
N CYS A 149 -9.08 -1.19 9.93
CA CYS A 149 -10.48 -0.76 9.95
C CYS A 149 -10.94 -0.24 8.57
N LEU A 150 -10.11 0.51 7.87
CA LEU A 150 -10.43 1.01 6.54
C LEU A 150 -10.59 -0.12 5.52
N LEU A 151 -9.78 -1.18 5.60
CA LEU A 151 -9.93 -2.38 4.78
C LEU A 151 -11.33 -2.97 4.95
N TYR A 152 -11.74 -3.28 6.19
CA TYR A 152 -13.04 -3.88 6.46
C TYR A 152 -14.23 -3.00 6.05
N THR A 153 -14.11 -1.69 6.21
CA THR A 153 -15.20 -0.78 5.82
C THR A 153 -15.34 -0.64 4.31
N SER A 154 -14.25 -0.76 3.56
CA SER A 154 -14.27 -0.75 2.09
C SER A 154 -14.89 -2.03 1.54
N ASP A 155 -14.47 -3.19 2.04
CA ASP A 155 -15.00 -4.49 1.63
C ASP A 155 -16.51 -4.61 1.92
N ALA A 156 -16.95 -4.16 3.09
CA ALA A 156 -18.36 -4.17 3.44
C ALA A 156 -19.21 -3.23 2.56
N ALA A 157 -18.64 -2.13 2.06
CA ALA A 157 -19.33 -1.22 1.14
C ALA A 157 -19.47 -1.82 -0.27
N ASP A 158 -18.44 -2.54 -0.74
CA ASP A 158 -18.45 -3.19 -2.06
C ASP A 158 -19.41 -4.38 -2.09
N GLU A 159 -19.54 -5.15 -1.00
CA GLU A 159 -20.52 -6.22 -0.88
C GLU A 159 -21.99 -5.71 -0.92
N GLN A 160 -22.25 -4.49 -0.43
CA GLN A 160 -23.60 -3.90 -0.47
C GLN A 160 -24.00 -3.34 -1.85
N LEU A 161 -23.04 -3.13 -2.74
CA LEU A 161 -23.24 -2.57 -4.07
C LEU A 161 -23.27 -3.64 -5.19
N SER A 162 -22.96 -4.89 -4.86
CA SER A 162 -23.00 -6.06 -5.76
C SER A 162 -24.34 -6.79 -5.68
#